data_77d82d6ddf874d5a2cefaa7f0cf14d85
#
_entry.id   77d82d6ddf874d5a2cefaa7f0cf14d85
#
_cell.length_a   1.000
_cell.length_b   1.000
_cell.length_c   1.000
_cell.angle_alpha   90.00
_cell.angle_beta   90.00
_cell.angle_gamma   90.00
#
_symmetry.space_group_name_H-M   'P 1'
#
loop_
_entity.id
_entity.type
_entity.pdbx_description
1 polymer ?
#
loop_
_entity_poly.entity_id
_entity_poly.type
_entity_poly.pdbx_seq_one_letter_code
_entity_poly.pdbx_strand_id
1 'polypeptide(L)'
;MQNRIDNLVKWIRTQVPEGGKAVLGISGGKDSTIAAALCVRALGKENVIGVLMPDGIQADIDDSFRVCSLLGIDYHIVNIGNVCYALTQEVDTNFLNRWEFKSAHDNPMIKTNLPARIRMTTLYAVAAMYPNSRVVNTCNASEDYVGYSTKYGDAAGDFSPLGDLTVREILTIGDALGLPHYLVHKTPSDGMCGKTDEDNLGFTYEQLDDFIEGQYDKVPDDVFAKIVTLHKATRHKYRPIPTYERWRDNI
;
A
#
# COMPACT_ATOMS: atom_id res chain seq x y z
N MET A 1 -20.76 -11.05 -6.60
CA MET A 1 -20.03 -10.06 -5.79
C MET A 1 -20.23 -10.31 -4.29
N GLN A 2 -21.46 -10.35 -3.74
CA GLN A 2 -21.72 -10.51 -2.31
C GLN A 2 -20.98 -11.70 -1.67
N ASN A 3 -20.99 -12.88 -2.28
CA ASN A 3 -20.26 -14.06 -1.79
C ASN A 3 -18.75 -13.83 -1.67
N ARG A 4 -18.15 -13.02 -2.56
CA ARG A 4 -16.73 -12.68 -2.51
C ARG A 4 -16.44 -11.78 -1.31
N ILE A 5 -17.25 -10.75 -1.10
CA ILE A 5 -17.15 -9.87 0.07
C ILE A 5 -17.30 -10.67 1.37
N ASP A 6 -18.27 -11.56 1.44
CA ASP A 6 -18.50 -12.38 2.64
C ASP A 6 -17.33 -13.33 2.92
N ASN A 7 -16.67 -13.85 1.88
CA ASN A 7 -15.45 -14.65 2.01
C ASN A 7 -14.25 -13.81 2.49
N LEU A 8 -14.06 -12.62 1.94
CA LEU A 8 -13.03 -11.68 2.40
C LEU A 8 -13.23 -11.29 3.87
N VAL A 9 -14.46 -10.96 4.25
CA VAL A 9 -14.83 -10.64 5.64
C VAL A 9 -14.54 -11.81 6.59
N LYS A 10 -14.88 -13.02 6.20
CA LYS A 10 -14.57 -14.23 7.00
C LYS A 10 -13.06 -14.41 7.12
N TRP A 11 -12.32 -14.25 6.03
CA TRP A 11 -10.88 -14.40 6.02
C TRP A 11 -10.20 -13.32 6.89
N ILE A 12 -10.60 -12.05 6.79
CA ILE A 12 -10.06 -10.97 7.63
C ILE A 12 -10.22 -11.29 9.12
N ARG A 13 -11.36 -11.85 9.53
CA ARG A 13 -11.58 -12.25 10.94
C ARG A 13 -10.58 -13.28 11.44
N THR A 14 -10.01 -14.10 10.56
CA THR A 14 -8.97 -15.08 10.95
C THR A 14 -7.58 -14.47 11.05
N GLN A 15 -7.38 -13.25 10.53
CA GLN A 15 -6.06 -12.60 10.55
C GLN A 15 -5.80 -11.79 11.83
N VAL A 16 -6.85 -11.28 12.47
CA VAL A 16 -6.74 -10.48 13.69
C VAL A 16 -7.17 -11.32 14.88
N PRO A 17 -6.28 -11.60 15.85
CA PRO A 17 -6.61 -12.37 17.03
C PRO A 17 -7.72 -11.70 17.87
N GLU A 18 -8.38 -12.46 18.71
CA GLU A 18 -9.42 -11.96 19.62
C GLU A 18 -8.88 -10.81 20.50
N GLY A 19 -9.66 -9.76 20.61
CA GLY A 19 -9.29 -8.53 21.33
C GLY A 19 -8.24 -7.65 20.62
N GLY A 20 -7.75 -8.07 19.45
CA GLY A 20 -6.83 -7.29 18.64
C GLY A 20 -7.53 -6.27 17.75
N LYS A 21 -6.75 -5.37 17.15
CA LYS A 21 -7.23 -4.36 16.21
C LYS A 21 -6.52 -4.47 14.85
N ALA A 22 -7.23 -4.11 13.79
CA ALA A 22 -6.65 -3.86 12.48
C ALA A 22 -6.14 -2.41 12.43
N VAL A 23 -4.86 -2.20 12.19
CA VAL A 23 -4.23 -0.89 12.10
C VAL A 23 -3.78 -0.66 10.67
N LEU A 24 -4.24 0.44 10.04
CA LEU A 24 -3.92 0.73 8.64
C LEU A 24 -3.73 2.21 8.35
N GLY A 25 -2.88 2.49 7.36
CA GLY A 25 -2.73 3.83 6.82
C GLY A 25 -3.97 4.25 6.04
N ILE A 26 -4.50 5.44 6.33
CA ILE A 26 -5.62 6.03 5.58
C ILE A 26 -5.08 7.17 4.73
N SER A 27 -4.90 6.92 3.44
CA SER A 27 -4.40 7.91 2.48
C SER A 27 -5.51 8.75 1.84
N GLY A 28 -6.78 8.36 2.01
CA GLY A 28 -7.90 8.94 1.26
C GLY A 28 -8.01 8.44 -0.19
N GLY A 29 -7.15 7.50 -0.59
CA GLY A 29 -7.24 6.78 -1.87
C GLY A 29 -8.18 5.57 -1.79
N LYS A 30 -8.54 5.02 -2.96
CA LYS A 30 -9.49 3.91 -3.11
C LYS A 30 -9.10 2.67 -2.29
N ASP A 31 -7.84 2.26 -2.38
CA ASP A 31 -7.36 1.00 -1.80
C ASP A 31 -7.44 1.02 -0.27
N SER A 32 -6.88 2.06 0.37
CA SER A 32 -6.95 2.23 1.82
C SER A 32 -8.39 2.36 2.32
N THR A 33 -9.27 3.02 1.56
CA THR A 33 -10.69 3.19 1.88
C THR A 33 -11.42 1.85 1.85
N ILE A 34 -11.22 1.05 0.79
CA ILE A 34 -11.89 -0.24 0.62
C ILE A 34 -11.35 -1.27 1.62
N ALA A 35 -10.03 -1.31 1.85
CA ALA A 35 -9.43 -2.15 2.87
C ALA A 35 -9.99 -1.84 4.28
N ALA A 36 -10.08 -0.55 4.63
CA ALA A 36 -10.67 -0.11 5.90
C ALA A 36 -12.14 -0.52 6.02
N ALA A 37 -12.94 -0.32 4.98
CA ALA A 37 -14.37 -0.70 4.97
C ALA A 37 -14.56 -2.22 5.12
N LEU A 38 -13.72 -3.03 4.47
CA LEU A 38 -13.71 -4.49 4.64
C LEU A 38 -13.34 -4.88 6.09
N CYS A 39 -12.33 -4.23 6.67
CA CYS A 39 -11.95 -4.45 8.08
C CYS A 39 -13.07 -4.06 9.04
N VAL A 40 -13.74 -2.92 8.83
CA VAL A 40 -14.90 -2.50 9.64
C VAL A 40 -16.03 -3.52 9.54
N ARG A 41 -16.34 -4.01 8.34
CA ARG A 41 -17.37 -5.03 8.14
C ARG A 41 -17.01 -6.36 8.79
N ALA A 42 -15.71 -6.68 8.87
CA ALA A 42 -15.24 -7.93 9.47
C ALA A 42 -15.16 -7.88 10.99
N LEU A 43 -14.66 -6.79 11.56
CA LEU A 43 -14.20 -6.71 12.95
C LEU A 43 -15.07 -5.78 13.83
N GLY A 44 -15.89 -4.91 13.19
CA GLY A 44 -16.52 -3.76 13.86
C GLY A 44 -15.60 -2.53 13.86
N LYS A 45 -16.20 -1.35 13.79
CA LYS A 45 -15.47 -0.07 13.68
C LYS A 45 -14.55 0.20 14.88
N GLU A 46 -14.92 -0.26 16.06
CA GLU A 46 -14.17 -0.16 17.32
C GLU A 46 -12.85 -0.96 17.30
N ASN A 47 -12.71 -1.90 16.37
CA ASN A 47 -11.53 -2.75 16.20
C ASN A 47 -10.71 -2.39 14.96
N VAL A 48 -10.94 -1.20 14.40
CA VAL A 48 -10.17 -0.67 13.26
C VAL A 48 -9.61 0.69 13.64
N ILE A 49 -8.30 0.85 13.49
CA ILE A 49 -7.58 2.11 13.78
C ILE A 49 -6.98 2.65 12.49
N GLY A 50 -7.40 3.84 12.09
CA GLY A 50 -6.79 4.59 11.01
C GLY A 50 -5.52 5.31 11.46
N VAL A 51 -4.52 5.40 10.60
CA VAL A 51 -3.33 6.23 10.84
C VAL A 51 -3.12 7.14 9.65
N LEU A 52 -3.26 8.44 9.87
CA LEU A 52 -3.03 9.48 8.88
C LEU A 52 -1.57 9.93 9.01
N MET A 53 -0.78 9.80 7.96
CA MET A 53 0.67 10.00 8.00
C MET A 53 1.13 11.00 6.94
N PRO A 54 0.76 12.29 7.09
CA PRO A 54 1.24 13.32 6.16
C PRO A 54 2.76 13.47 6.25
N ASP A 55 3.40 13.72 5.10
CA ASP A 55 4.80 14.11 5.02
C ASP A 55 4.88 15.64 4.87
N GLY A 56 4.96 16.33 5.99
CA GLY A 56 4.83 17.78 6.04
C GLY A 56 3.37 18.24 5.85
N ILE A 57 3.14 19.11 4.86
CA ILE A 57 1.80 19.60 4.47
C ILE A 57 1.27 18.73 3.34
N GLN A 58 0.15 18.07 3.57
CA GLN A 58 -0.55 17.26 2.57
C GLN A 58 -1.85 17.93 2.17
N ALA A 59 -1.98 18.31 0.90
CA ALA A 59 -3.13 19.10 0.41
C ALA A 59 -4.46 18.34 0.45
N ASP A 60 -4.43 17.01 0.29
CA ASP A 60 -5.61 16.13 0.21
C ASP A 60 -5.88 15.34 1.50
N ILE A 61 -5.30 15.75 2.65
CA ILE A 61 -5.50 15.07 3.93
C ILE A 61 -6.98 15.03 4.36
N ASP A 62 -7.78 15.98 3.89
CA ASP A 62 -9.22 16.01 4.14
C ASP A 62 -9.95 14.75 3.65
N ASP A 63 -9.48 14.11 2.58
CA ASP A 63 -10.06 12.87 2.11
C ASP A 63 -9.82 11.73 3.11
N SER A 64 -8.66 11.70 3.76
CA SER A 64 -8.37 10.74 4.83
C SER A 64 -9.31 10.95 6.04
N PHE A 65 -9.57 12.20 6.43
CA PHE A 65 -10.54 12.51 7.49
C PHE A 65 -11.96 12.10 7.10
N ARG A 66 -12.37 12.34 5.86
CA ARG A 66 -13.68 11.93 5.34
C ARG A 66 -13.86 10.41 5.41
N VAL A 67 -12.83 9.64 5.05
CA VAL A 67 -12.86 8.17 5.16
C VAL A 67 -13.05 7.74 6.61
N CYS A 68 -12.25 8.26 7.54
CA CYS A 68 -12.39 7.92 8.97
C CYS A 68 -13.78 8.27 9.52
N SER A 69 -14.30 9.46 9.18
CA SER A 69 -15.63 9.88 9.58
C SER A 69 -16.74 9.01 8.97
N LEU A 70 -16.64 8.70 7.68
CA LEU A 70 -17.60 7.84 6.98
C LEU A 70 -17.69 6.45 7.61
N LEU A 71 -16.54 5.86 7.94
CA LEU A 71 -16.46 4.52 8.51
C LEU A 71 -16.69 4.51 10.05
N GLY A 72 -16.65 5.68 10.67
CA GLY A 72 -16.81 5.84 12.13
C GLY A 72 -15.69 5.21 12.93
N ILE A 73 -14.47 5.15 12.38
CA ILE A 73 -13.30 4.57 13.02
C ILE A 73 -12.47 5.60 13.78
N ASP A 74 -11.83 5.17 14.85
CA ASP A 74 -10.82 5.98 15.55
C ASP A 74 -9.56 6.10 14.69
N TYR A 75 -8.83 7.23 14.85
CA TYR A 75 -7.59 7.45 14.09
C TYR A 75 -6.55 8.24 14.86
N HIS A 76 -5.30 8.06 14.45
CA HIS A 76 -4.14 8.85 14.89
C HIS A 76 -3.61 9.67 13.71
N ILE A 77 -3.08 10.86 14.02
CA ILE A 77 -2.35 11.68 13.05
C ILE A 77 -0.89 11.71 13.46
N VAL A 78 -0.02 11.20 12.58
CA VAL A 78 1.42 11.18 12.80
C VAL A 78 2.10 11.82 11.59
N ASN A 79 2.52 13.09 11.72
CA ASN A 79 3.28 13.75 10.66
C ASN A 79 4.69 13.16 10.60
N ILE A 80 5.02 12.52 9.49
CA ILE A 80 6.31 11.84 9.30
C ILE A 80 7.42 12.76 8.78
N GLY A 81 7.09 14.00 8.36
CA GLY A 81 8.02 14.90 7.69
C GLY A 81 9.29 15.19 8.49
N ASN A 82 9.17 15.43 9.80
CA ASN A 82 10.33 15.66 10.64
C ASN A 82 11.24 14.43 10.75
N VAL A 83 10.68 13.23 10.77
CA VAL A 83 11.44 11.98 10.82
C VAL A 83 12.16 11.74 9.49
N CYS A 84 11.47 11.92 8.37
CA CYS A 84 12.05 11.85 7.03
C CYS A 84 13.19 12.86 6.87
N TYR A 85 12.97 14.09 7.28
CA TYR A 85 13.99 15.15 7.23
C TYR A 85 15.21 14.80 8.09
N ALA A 86 15.01 14.45 9.36
CA ALA A 86 16.11 14.14 10.29
C ALA A 86 16.97 12.97 9.78
N LEU A 87 16.32 11.88 9.29
CA LEU A 87 17.05 10.74 8.77
C LEU A 87 17.82 11.09 7.49
N THR A 88 17.22 11.89 6.60
CA THR A 88 17.89 12.35 5.38
C THR A 88 19.12 13.20 5.71
N GLN A 89 19.03 14.10 6.72
CA GLN A 89 20.18 14.90 7.19
C GLN A 89 21.30 14.02 7.73
N GLU A 90 20.97 13.01 8.55
CA GLU A 90 21.97 12.10 9.10
C GLU A 90 22.69 11.30 8.01
N VAL A 91 21.95 10.86 6.98
CA VAL A 91 22.53 10.19 5.82
C VAL A 91 23.47 11.14 5.08
N ASP A 92 23.03 12.37 4.77
CA ASP A 92 23.84 13.36 4.07
C ASP A 92 25.12 13.70 4.85
N THR A 93 25.01 13.98 6.14
CA THR A 93 26.15 14.36 6.99
C THR A 93 27.23 13.28 7.02
N ASN A 94 26.85 12.02 7.02
CA ASN A 94 27.81 10.90 7.06
C ASN A 94 28.43 10.57 5.69
N PHE A 95 27.86 11.07 4.57
CA PHE A 95 28.36 10.85 3.21
C PHE A 95 29.08 12.05 2.59
N LEU A 96 29.15 13.21 3.26
CA LEU A 96 29.76 14.45 2.76
C LEU A 96 31.24 14.35 2.34
N ASN A 97 31.94 13.29 2.69
CA ASN A 97 33.35 13.08 2.32
C ASN A 97 33.53 12.26 1.03
N ARG A 98 32.47 11.95 0.29
CA ARG A 98 32.55 11.20 -0.97
C ARG A 98 31.90 12.01 -2.09
N TRP A 99 32.70 12.69 -2.86
CA TRP A 99 32.28 13.57 -3.97
C TRP A 99 31.49 12.87 -5.12
N GLU A 100 31.32 11.58 -5.07
CA GLU A 100 30.60 10.79 -6.07
C GLU A 100 29.10 10.69 -5.81
N PHE A 101 28.60 11.11 -4.65
CA PHE A 101 27.20 10.96 -4.26
C PHE A 101 26.46 12.31 -4.30
N LYS A 102 25.33 12.33 -5.02
CA LYS A 102 24.36 13.42 -4.90
C LYS A 102 23.82 13.42 -3.47
N SER A 103 23.46 14.59 -2.96
CA SER A 103 22.77 14.75 -1.69
C SER A 103 21.59 13.77 -1.59
N ALA A 104 21.37 13.18 -0.42
CA ALA A 104 20.21 12.34 -0.15
C ALA A 104 18.90 13.10 -0.40
N HIS A 105 18.90 14.41 -0.13
CA HIS A 105 17.79 15.30 -0.45
C HIS A 105 17.43 15.36 -1.94
N ASP A 106 18.40 15.19 -2.82
CA ASP A 106 18.19 15.26 -4.27
C ASP A 106 18.04 13.89 -4.93
N ASN A 107 18.16 12.82 -4.15
CA ASN A 107 18.04 11.47 -4.65
C ASN A 107 16.55 11.06 -4.80
N PRO A 108 16.04 10.83 -6.03
CA PRO A 108 14.64 10.47 -6.26
C PRO A 108 14.23 9.19 -5.53
N MET A 109 15.14 8.21 -5.42
CA MET A 109 14.86 6.93 -4.74
C MET A 109 14.68 7.11 -3.23
N ILE A 110 15.41 8.05 -2.62
CA ILE A 110 15.23 8.38 -1.20
C ILE A 110 13.90 9.12 -1.02
N LYS A 111 13.62 10.12 -1.85
CA LYS A 111 12.36 10.88 -1.80
C LYS A 111 11.13 9.99 -1.91
N THR A 112 11.18 8.95 -2.74
CA THR A 112 10.06 8.02 -2.92
C THR A 112 10.00 6.97 -1.81
N ASN A 113 11.13 6.31 -1.52
CA ASN A 113 11.10 5.10 -0.68
C ASN A 113 11.21 5.37 0.81
N LEU A 114 11.85 6.48 1.22
CA LEU A 114 12.00 6.79 2.64
C LEU A 114 10.66 7.09 3.32
N PRO A 115 9.79 7.97 2.79
CA PRO A 115 8.49 8.22 3.40
C PRO A 115 7.64 6.94 3.52
N ALA A 116 7.63 6.08 2.52
CA ALA A 116 6.90 4.81 2.56
C ALA A 116 7.39 3.90 3.69
N ARG A 117 8.71 3.80 3.91
CA ARG A 117 9.29 3.02 5.01
C ARG A 117 9.06 3.64 6.39
N ILE A 118 9.08 4.96 6.50
CA ILE A 118 8.73 5.65 7.76
C ILE A 118 7.25 5.44 8.08
N ARG A 119 6.34 5.46 7.07
CA ARG A 119 4.94 5.11 7.27
C ARG A 119 4.77 3.68 7.78
N MET A 120 5.45 2.72 7.19
CA MET A 120 5.45 1.33 7.68
C MET A 120 5.90 1.25 9.15
N THR A 121 7.03 1.86 9.49
CA THR A 121 7.54 1.90 10.87
C THR A 121 6.53 2.54 11.82
N THR A 122 5.87 3.61 11.40
CA THR A 122 4.83 4.30 12.17
C THR A 122 3.62 3.40 12.41
N LEU A 123 3.16 2.66 11.39
CA LEU A 123 2.05 1.72 11.53
C LEU A 123 2.34 0.63 12.55
N TYR A 124 3.52 0.04 12.51
CA TYR A 124 3.92 -0.97 13.50
C TYR A 124 4.10 -0.39 14.90
N ALA A 125 4.59 0.86 15.02
CA ALA A 125 4.69 1.55 16.30
C ALA A 125 3.30 1.80 16.91
N VAL A 126 2.33 2.25 16.09
CA VAL A 126 0.93 2.43 16.54
C VAL A 126 0.30 1.08 16.87
N ALA A 127 0.48 0.05 16.05
CA ALA A 127 -0.03 -1.29 16.32
C ALA A 127 0.47 -1.86 17.64
N ALA A 128 1.72 -1.60 18.00
CA ALA A 128 2.31 -2.04 19.27
C ALA A 128 1.64 -1.41 20.51
N MET A 129 0.90 -0.32 20.35
CA MET A 129 0.13 0.28 21.45
C MET A 129 -1.15 -0.50 21.79
N TYR A 130 -1.59 -1.38 20.90
CA TYR A 130 -2.80 -2.18 21.05
C TYR A 130 -2.46 -3.67 21.12
N PRO A 131 -2.89 -4.38 22.18
CA PRO A 131 -2.62 -5.83 22.28
C PRO A 131 -3.17 -6.60 21.08
N ASN A 132 -2.44 -7.63 20.64
CA ASN A 132 -2.86 -8.56 19.58
C ASN A 132 -3.18 -7.92 18.21
N SER A 133 -2.78 -6.66 17.99
CA SER A 133 -3.10 -5.94 16.76
C SER A 133 -2.27 -6.40 15.56
N ARG A 134 -2.77 -6.12 14.37
CA ARG A 134 -2.14 -6.43 13.09
C ARG A 134 -2.15 -5.22 12.17
N VAL A 135 -1.06 -5.01 11.47
CA VAL A 135 -0.95 -4.01 10.41
C VAL A 135 -1.54 -4.56 9.12
N VAL A 136 -2.47 -3.81 8.53
CA VAL A 136 -3.11 -4.16 7.26
C VAL A 136 -2.32 -3.56 6.11
N ASN A 137 -1.91 -4.38 5.16
CA ASN A 137 -1.40 -3.93 3.87
C ASN A 137 -2.57 -3.52 2.97
N THR A 138 -2.40 -2.48 2.18
CA THR A 138 -3.42 -1.94 1.29
C THR A 138 -3.06 -2.01 -0.19
N CYS A 139 -1.92 -2.63 -0.55
CA CYS A 139 -1.55 -2.88 -1.94
C CYS A 139 -2.50 -3.90 -2.58
N ASN A 140 -2.68 -3.79 -3.89
CA ASN A 140 -3.52 -4.66 -4.70
C ASN A 140 -2.68 -5.51 -5.67
N ALA A 141 -3.32 -6.52 -6.30
CA ALA A 141 -2.63 -7.43 -7.21
C ALA A 141 -2.03 -6.73 -8.42
N SER A 142 -2.67 -5.68 -8.95
CA SER A 142 -2.18 -4.96 -10.13
C SER A 142 -0.90 -4.17 -9.80
N GLU A 143 -0.86 -3.47 -8.67
CA GLU A 143 0.34 -2.78 -8.18
C GLU A 143 1.45 -3.78 -7.89
N ASP A 144 1.14 -4.86 -7.19
CA ASP A 144 2.09 -5.91 -6.83
C ASP A 144 2.66 -6.60 -8.06
N TYR A 145 1.86 -6.82 -9.09
CA TYR A 145 2.32 -7.50 -10.30
C TYR A 145 3.47 -6.78 -11.00
N VAL A 146 3.41 -5.45 -11.08
CA VAL A 146 4.44 -4.61 -11.71
C VAL A 146 5.42 -3.99 -10.70
N GLY A 147 5.24 -4.29 -9.42
CA GLY A 147 6.10 -3.79 -8.34
C GLY A 147 5.99 -2.30 -8.09
N TYR A 148 4.80 -1.73 -8.29
CA TYR A 148 4.51 -0.33 -8.02
C TYR A 148 4.29 -0.09 -6.52
N SER A 149 5.31 -0.40 -5.74
CA SER A 149 5.36 -0.21 -4.29
C SER A 149 6.80 -0.21 -3.78
N THR A 150 7.00 0.23 -2.55
CA THR A 150 8.30 0.20 -1.86
C THR A 150 8.42 -1.05 -1.02
N LYS A 151 9.41 -1.90 -1.33
CA LYS A 151 9.74 -3.07 -0.51
C LYS A 151 10.03 -2.65 0.92
N TYR A 152 9.35 -3.28 1.89
CA TYR A 152 9.41 -2.94 3.32
C TYR A 152 8.95 -1.50 3.63
N GLY A 153 8.15 -0.91 2.75
CA GLY A 153 7.41 0.32 2.96
C GLY A 153 5.91 0.03 2.88
N ASP A 154 5.24 0.58 1.89
CA ASP A 154 3.82 0.33 1.60
C ASP A 154 3.53 -1.13 1.23
N ALA A 155 4.50 -1.88 0.69
CA ALA A 155 4.38 -3.33 0.48
C ALA A 155 4.38 -4.17 1.78
N ALA A 156 4.55 -3.58 2.95
CA ALA A 156 4.60 -4.30 4.23
C ALA A 156 3.22 -4.36 4.92
N GLY A 157 3.04 -5.40 5.71
CA GLY A 157 1.85 -5.62 6.54
C GLY A 157 1.86 -7.03 7.11
N ASP A 158 0.97 -7.28 8.06
CA ASP A 158 0.77 -8.63 8.62
C ASP A 158 -0.21 -9.45 7.79
N PHE A 159 -1.12 -8.77 7.07
CA PHE A 159 -2.03 -9.37 6.10
C PHE A 159 -2.47 -8.36 5.05
N SER A 160 -2.86 -8.85 3.86
CA SER A 160 -3.23 -8.04 2.70
C SER A 160 -4.59 -8.48 2.14
N PRO A 161 -5.68 -7.79 2.50
CA PRO A 161 -7.03 -8.15 2.03
C PRO A 161 -7.25 -7.91 0.54
N LEU A 162 -6.44 -7.05 -0.09
CA LEU A 162 -6.54 -6.68 -1.49
C LEU A 162 -5.46 -7.34 -2.37
N GLY A 163 -4.50 -8.05 -1.79
CA GLY A 163 -3.29 -8.50 -2.47
C GLY A 163 -3.49 -9.46 -3.64
N ASP A 164 -4.66 -10.12 -3.73
CA ASP A 164 -5.02 -11.01 -4.86
C ASP A 164 -6.19 -10.46 -5.68
N LEU A 165 -6.46 -9.16 -5.57
CA LEU A 165 -7.54 -8.48 -6.29
C LEU A 165 -6.97 -7.44 -7.24
N THR A 166 -7.42 -7.47 -8.51
CA THR A 166 -7.09 -6.44 -9.48
C THR A 166 -7.77 -5.12 -9.16
N VAL A 167 -7.30 -4.02 -9.74
CA VAL A 167 -7.95 -2.69 -9.56
C VAL A 167 -9.41 -2.74 -9.98
N ARG A 168 -9.74 -3.40 -11.10
CA ARG A 168 -11.11 -3.63 -11.57
C ARG A 168 -12.00 -4.32 -10.53
N GLU A 169 -11.48 -5.35 -9.88
CA GLU A 169 -12.20 -6.08 -8.84
C GLU A 169 -12.40 -5.25 -7.57
N ILE A 170 -11.38 -4.47 -7.18
CA ILE A 170 -11.44 -3.56 -6.02
C ILE A 170 -12.50 -2.48 -6.21
N LEU A 171 -12.55 -1.83 -7.38
CA LEU A 171 -13.58 -0.84 -7.70
C LEU A 171 -14.99 -1.45 -7.57
N THR A 172 -15.18 -2.65 -8.14
CA THR A 172 -16.47 -3.37 -8.04
C THR A 172 -16.84 -3.71 -6.59
N ILE A 173 -15.86 -4.05 -5.75
CA ILE A 173 -16.07 -4.29 -4.31
C ILE A 173 -16.44 -2.98 -3.60
N GLY A 174 -15.75 -1.88 -3.90
CA GLY A 174 -16.06 -0.57 -3.33
C GLY A 174 -17.49 -0.11 -3.60
N ASP A 175 -17.95 -0.26 -4.85
CA ASP A 175 -19.33 0.02 -5.24
C ASP A 175 -20.32 -0.89 -4.52
N ALA A 176 -20.04 -2.18 -4.42
CA ALA A 176 -20.89 -3.15 -3.73
C ALA A 176 -20.94 -2.98 -2.21
N LEU A 177 -19.93 -2.34 -1.61
CA LEU A 177 -19.91 -1.92 -0.21
C LEU A 177 -20.73 -0.65 0.04
N GLY A 178 -21.18 0.02 -1.03
CA GLY A 178 -21.94 1.28 -0.94
C GLY A 178 -21.08 2.49 -0.57
N LEU A 179 -19.78 2.42 -0.84
CA LEU A 179 -18.89 3.54 -0.60
C LEU A 179 -19.16 4.68 -1.60
N PRO A 180 -18.97 5.94 -1.22
CA PRO A 180 -19.17 7.07 -2.11
C PRO A 180 -18.30 6.96 -3.37
N HIS A 181 -18.92 7.18 -4.54
CA HIS A 181 -18.25 7.07 -5.85
C HIS A 181 -16.95 7.89 -5.93
N TYR A 182 -16.93 9.10 -5.37
CA TYR A 182 -15.74 9.98 -5.39
C TYR A 182 -14.54 9.42 -4.59
N LEU A 183 -14.77 8.50 -3.64
CA LEU A 183 -13.69 7.81 -2.91
C LEU A 183 -13.24 6.54 -3.64
N VAL A 184 -14.17 5.81 -4.25
CA VAL A 184 -13.88 4.56 -4.96
C VAL A 184 -13.21 4.83 -6.31
N HIS A 185 -13.70 5.84 -7.04
CA HIS A 185 -13.24 6.15 -8.40
C HIS A 185 -12.35 7.40 -8.45
N LYS A 186 -11.76 7.80 -7.31
CA LYS A 186 -10.73 8.85 -7.29
C LYS A 186 -9.55 8.43 -8.16
N THR A 187 -9.12 9.30 -9.07
CA THR A 187 -7.92 9.06 -9.89
C THR A 187 -6.71 8.81 -8.98
N PRO A 188 -6.01 7.68 -9.13
CA PRO A 188 -4.83 7.38 -8.34
C PRO A 188 -3.73 8.41 -8.60
N SER A 189 -3.16 8.96 -7.54
CA SER A 189 -1.99 9.83 -7.62
C SER A 189 -1.06 9.54 -6.46
N ASP A 190 0.24 9.61 -6.72
CA ASP A 190 1.26 9.43 -5.69
C ASP A 190 1.32 10.59 -4.68
N GLY A 191 0.55 11.67 -4.92
CA GLY A 191 0.52 12.87 -4.08
C GLY A 191 1.82 13.69 -4.08
N MET A 192 2.84 13.29 -4.87
CA MET A 192 4.18 13.87 -4.82
C MET A 192 4.56 14.69 -6.06
N CYS A 193 4.21 14.24 -7.25
CA CYS A 193 4.69 14.88 -8.49
C CYS A 193 3.59 15.41 -9.41
N GLY A 194 2.32 15.32 -9.04
CA GLY A 194 1.20 15.78 -9.86
C GLY A 194 0.91 14.90 -11.08
N LYS A 195 1.57 13.73 -11.18
CA LYS A 195 1.32 12.71 -12.19
C LYS A 195 0.45 11.61 -11.61
N THR A 196 -0.30 10.95 -12.48
CA THR A 196 -1.04 9.75 -12.11
C THR A 196 -0.11 8.53 -12.08
N ASP A 197 -0.56 7.46 -11.42
CA ASP A 197 0.15 6.18 -11.44
C ASP A 197 0.31 5.67 -12.87
N GLU A 198 -0.73 5.79 -13.70
CA GLU A 198 -0.72 5.38 -15.11
C GLU A 198 0.28 6.19 -15.95
N ASP A 199 0.44 7.51 -15.67
CA ASP A 199 1.48 8.33 -16.30
C ASP A 199 2.89 7.81 -15.97
N ASN A 200 3.11 7.36 -14.74
CA ASN A 200 4.39 6.83 -14.29
C ASN A 200 4.65 5.42 -14.86
N LEU A 201 3.62 4.57 -14.91
CA LEU A 201 3.68 3.23 -15.48
C LEU A 201 3.79 3.28 -17.01
N GLY A 202 3.05 4.23 -17.65
CA GLY A 202 2.93 4.41 -19.09
C GLY A 202 2.05 3.34 -19.74
N PHE A 203 1.08 2.83 -19.01
CA PHE A 203 -0.07 2.03 -19.43
C PHE A 203 -1.15 2.16 -18.35
N THR A 204 -2.38 1.76 -18.70
CA THR A 204 -3.53 1.88 -17.80
C THR A 204 -3.67 0.65 -16.90
N TYR A 205 -4.34 0.82 -15.76
CA TYR A 205 -4.72 -0.31 -14.92
C TYR A 205 -5.67 -1.28 -15.63
N GLU A 206 -6.51 -0.79 -16.55
CA GLU A 206 -7.38 -1.64 -17.37
C GLU A 206 -6.56 -2.60 -18.25
N GLN A 207 -5.49 -2.11 -18.91
CA GLN A 207 -4.59 -2.92 -19.72
C GLN A 207 -3.79 -3.92 -18.84
N LEU A 208 -3.39 -3.50 -17.65
CA LEU A 208 -2.69 -4.37 -16.70
C LEU A 208 -3.60 -5.48 -16.17
N ASP A 209 -4.85 -5.15 -15.83
CA ASP A 209 -5.83 -6.12 -15.35
C ASP A 209 -6.19 -7.13 -16.46
N ASP A 210 -6.38 -6.67 -17.72
CA ASP A 210 -6.57 -7.56 -18.86
C ASP A 210 -5.38 -8.52 -19.03
N PHE A 211 -4.15 -8.02 -18.83
CA PHE A 211 -2.95 -8.86 -18.87
C PHE A 211 -2.94 -9.90 -17.75
N ILE A 212 -3.24 -9.50 -16.50
CA ILE A 212 -3.27 -10.40 -15.34
C ILE A 212 -4.34 -11.48 -15.50
N GLU A 213 -5.48 -11.12 -16.07
CA GLU A 213 -6.62 -12.01 -16.35
C GLU A 213 -6.41 -12.91 -17.59
N GLY A 214 -5.26 -12.77 -18.29
CA GLY A 214 -4.92 -13.58 -19.47
C GLY A 214 -5.62 -13.14 -20.77
N GLN A 215 -6.20 -11.95 -20.80
CA GLN A 215 -6.87 -11.37 -21.97
C GLN A 215 -5.84 -10.64 -22.87
N TYR A 216 -4.80 -11.36 -23.29
CA TYR A 216 -3.62 -10.77 -23.95
C TYR A 216 -3.94 -10.11 -25.30
N ASP A 217 -5.01 -10.53 -25.97
CA ASP A 217 -5.50 -9.94 -27.21
C ASP A 217 -5.98 -8.50 -27.09
N LYS A 218 -6.29 -8.06 -25.86
CA LYS A 218 -6.68 -6.68 -25.54
C LYS A 218 -5.50 -5.77 -25.22
N VAL A 219 -4.31 -6.33 -25.00
CA VAL A 219 -3.13 -5.59 -24.54
C VAL A 219 -2.20 -5.30 -25.72
N PRO A 220 -1.90 -4.02 -26.04
CA PRO A 220 -0.94 -3.68 -27.09
C PRO A 220 0.44 -4.31 -26.86
N ASP A 221 1.14 -4.71 -27.93
CA ASP A 221 2.40 -5.44 -27.85
C ASP A 221 3.50 -4.71 -27.05
N ASP A 222 3.58 -3.39 -27.20
CA ASP A 222 4.52 -2.55 -26.47
C ASP A 222 4.20 -2.49 -24.96
N VAL A 223 2.93 -2.42 -24.60
CA VAL A 223 2.45 -2.47 -23.21
C VAL A 223 2.72 -3.86 -22.62
N PHE A 224 2.42 -4.92 -23.36
CA PHE A 224 2.70 -6.30 -22.98
C PHE A 224 4.20 -6.49 -22.61
N ALA A 225 5.09 -6.06 -23.52
CA ALA A 225 6.53 -6.16 -23.29
C ALA A 225 6.99 -5.37 -22.05
N LYS A 226 6.39 -4.20 -21.82
CA LYS A 226 6.69 -3.35 -20.67
C LYS A 226 6.22 -3.97 -19.35
N ILE A 227 5.00 -4.51 -19.29
CA ILE A 227 4.47 -5.22 -18.11
C ILE A 227 5.39 -6.40 -17.75
N VAL A 228 5.74 -7.25 -18.74
CA VAL A 228 6.65 -8.39 -18.52
C VAL A 228 8.01 -7.95 -17.99
N THR A 229 8.56 -6.85 -18.52
CA THR A 229 9.84 -6.30 -18.07
C THR A 229 9.79 -5.82 -16.63
N LEU A 230 8.77 -5.02 -16.27
CA LEU A 230 8.56 -4.55 -14.91
C LEU A 230 8.35 -5.71 -13.93
N HIS A 231 7.48 -6.66 -14.27
CA HIS A 231 7.25 -7.84 -13.45
C HIS A 231 8.56 -8.59 -13.14
N LYS A 232 9.39 -8.86 -14.15
CA LYS A 232 10.67 -9.54 -13.95
C LYS A 232 11.63 -8.75 -13.06
N ALA A 233 11.74 -7.44 -13.29
CA ALA A 233 12.65 -6.56 -12.55
C ALA A 233 12.25 -6.42 -11.07
N THR A 234 10.95 -6.47 -10.76
CA THR A 234 10.40 -6.15 -9.45
C THR A 234 10.03 -7.36 -8.60
N ARG A 235 10.07 -8.58 -9.14
CA ARG A 235 9.74 -9.83 -8.42
C ARG A 235 10.42 -9.98 -7.06
N HIS A 236 11.62 -9.43 -6.89
CA HIS A 236 12.35 -9.47 -5.62
C HIS A 236 11.63 -8.74 -4.48
N LYS A 237 10.67 -7.86 -4.78
CA LYS A 237 9.90 -7.11 -3.78
C LYS A 237 8.90 -8.01 -3.04
N TYR A 238 8.34 -9.01 -3.72
CA TYR A 238 7.25 -9.87 -3.23
C TYR A 238 7.69 -11.30 -2.91
N ARG A 239 8.93 -11.65 -3.24
CA ARG A 239 9.47 -12.95 -2.86
C ARG A 239 9.97 -12.91 -1.42
N PRO A 240 9.85 -14.03 -0.69
CA PRO A 240 10.52 -14.19 0.59
C PRO A 240 12.00 -13.81 0.47
N ILE A 241 12.58 -13.36 1.57
CA ILE A 241 14.02 -13.07 1.63
C ILE A 241 14.77 -14.35 1.24
N PRO A 242 15.65 -14.31 0.20
CA PRO A 242 16.44 -15.47 -0.16
C PRO A 242 17.27 -15.92 1.03
N THR A 243 17.19 -17.18 1.37
CA THR A 243 17.98 -17.80 2.45
C THR A 243 18.94 -18.80 1.84
N TYR A 244 20.16 -18.86 2.39
CA TYR A 244 21.07 -19.95 2.07
C TYR A 244 20.52 -21.24 2.65
N GLU A 245 20.16 -22.19 1.79
CA GLU A 245 19.74 -23.53 2.21
C GLU A 245 21.00 -24.34 2.52
N ARG A 246 21.21 -24.66 3.79
CA ARG A 246 22.23 -25.61 4.18
C ARG A 246 21.89 -26.98 3.57
N TRP A 247 22.82 -27.55 2.82
CA TRP A 247 22.68 -28.93 2.39
C TRP A 247 22.39 -29.79 3.61
N ARG A 248 21.19 -30.33 3.70
CA ARG A 248 20.90 -31.39 4.66
C ARG A 248 21.20 -32.67 3.92
N ASP A 249 22.35 -33.26 4.24
CA ASP A 249 22.58 -34.66 3.88
C ASP A 249 21.33 -35.41 4.32
N ASN A 250 20.73 -36.13 3.38
CA ASN A 250 19.61 -37.02 3.72
C ASN A 250 20.14 -38.02 4.74
N ILE A 251 19.76 -37.84 6.01
CA ILE A 251 19.93 -38.84 7.06
C ILE A 251 18.69 -39.71 7.06
#